data_3ee4c81730e2c66c6a1ac2d91494fd1b
#
_entry.id   3ee4c81730e2c66c6a1ac2d91494fd1b
#
_cell.length_a   1.000
_cell.length_b   1.000
_cell.length_c   1.000
_cell.angle_alpha   90.00
_cell.angle_beta   90.00
_cell.angle_gamma   90.00
#
_symmetry.space_group_name_H-M   'P 1'
#
loop_
_entity.id
_entity.type
_entity.pdbx_description
1 polymer ?
#
loop_
_entity_poly.entity_id
_entity_poly.type
_entity_poly.pdbx_seq_one_letter_code
_entity_poly.pdbx_strand_id
1 'polypeptide(L)'
;MLEVAIDADGEWDSSRSWDGLVRRAAEAAIAESAFPQLATSGRAVEISVLLTGDAEVRDLNAEYRGKHQPTNVLSFPMAGPEDLRETNIAAPELLLGDIILARGVCEAEARDKDVSLEDHAAHLVVHGTLHLLGYDHHSEEDAADMEVREVRALQRLGIANPYEEAA
;
A
#
# COMPACT_ATOMS: atom_id res chain seq x y z
N MET A 1 7.04 16.44 2.77
CA MET A 1 6.39 16.26 1.44
C MET A 1 6.53 14.81 1.02
N LEU A 2 5.40 14.17 0.75
CA LEU A 2 5.39 12.76 0.33
C LEU A 2 5.69 12.63 -1.16
N GLU A 3 6.66 11.78 -1.48
CA GLU A 3 6.92 11.34 -2.85
C GLU A 3 6.62 9.85 -2.97
N VAL A 4 5.90 9.48 -4.02
CA VAL A 4 5.61 8.09 -4.34
C VAL A 4 6.28 7.79 -5.67
N ALA A 5 7.36 7.01 -5.62
CA ALA A 5 8.09 6.59 -6.82
C ALA A 5 7.41 5.33 -7.36
N ILE A 6 6.87 5.39 -8.55
CA ILE A 6 6.09 4.31 -9.14
C ILE A 6 6.78 3.78 -10.37
N ASP A 7 7.01 2.47 -10.40
CA ASP A 7 7.53 1.77 -11.57
C ASP A 7 6.49 0.70 -11.96
N ALA A 8 6.00 0.77 -13.19
CA ALA A 8 4.99 -0.16 -13.69
C ALA A 8 5.52 -0.87 -14.93
N ASP A 9 5.48 -2.21 -14.93
CA ASP A 9 5.88 -2.96 -16.10
C ASP A 9 4.73 -3.04 -17.13
N GLY A 10 5.01 -3.64 -18.30
CA GLY A 10 4.07 -3.68 -19.41
C GLY A 10 2.80 -4.47 -19.17
N GLU A 11 2.72 -5.26 -18.09
CA GLU A 11 1.49 -5.97 -17.73
C GLU A 11 0.45 -5.02 -17.14
N TRP A 12 0.88 -3.86 -16.63
CA TRP A 12 -0.02 -2.83 -16.11
C TRP A 12 -0.30 -1.83 -17.22
N ASP A 13 -1.55 -1.79 -17.66
CA ASP A 13 -1.98 -0.98 -18.80
C ASP A 13 -1.61 0.49 -18.64
N SER A 14 -0.74 1.00 -19.53
CA SER A 14 -0.27 2.38 -19.48
C SER A 14 -1.34 3.40 -19.89
N SER A 15 -2.48 2.96 -20.44
CA SER A 15 -3.59 3.86 -20.76
C SER A 15 -4.29 4.37 -19.49
N ARG A 16 -4.04 3.76 -18.36
CA ARG A 16 -4.62 4.16 -17.07
C ARG A 16 -3.61 4.97 -16.27
N SER A 17 -4.11 5.92 -15.49
CA SER A 17 -3.26 6.75 -14.63
C SER A 17 -3.01 6.04 -13.29
N TRP A 18 -2.14 5.04 -13.31
CA TRP A 18 -1.76 4.32 -12.10
C TRP A 18 -1.04 5.22 -11.10
N ASP A 19 -0.23 6.17 -11.59
CA ASP A 19 0.52 7.10 -10.74
C ASP A 19 -0.41 7.87 -9.82
N GLY A 20 -1.46 8.46 -10.37
CA GLY A 20 -2.42 9.24 -9.59
C GLY A 20 -3.17 8.38 -8.57
N LEU A 21 -3.60 7.18 -8.97
CA LEU A 21 -4.32 6.26 -8.10
C LEU A 21 -3.44 5.81 -6.93
N VAL A 22 -2.22 5.38 -7.21
CA VAL A 22 -1.28 4.89 -6.20
C VAL A 22 -0.92 6.00 -5.22
N ARG A 23 -0.65 7.21 -5.73
CA ARG A 23 -0.34 8.37 -4.88
C ARG A 23 -1.49 8.70 -3.94
N ARG A 24 -2.71 8.76 -4.47
CA ARG A 24 -3.90 9.06 -3.64
C ARG A 24 -4.16 7.99 -2.60
N ALA A 25 -3.94 6.72 -2.95
CA ALA A 25 -4.11 5.61 -2.01
C ALA A 25 -3.10 5.70 -0.86
N ALA A 26 -1.83 5.96 -1.17
CA ALA A 26 -0.79 6.12 -0.16
C ALA A 26 -1.06 7.32 0.75
N GLU A 27 -1.45 8.46 0.17
CA GLU A 27 -1.79 9.66 0.93
C GLU A 27 -2.98 9.43 1.87
N ALA A 28 -4.01 8.73 1.38
CA ALA A 28 -5.19 8.43 2.18
C ALA A 28 -4.85 7.52 3.37
N ALA A 29 -4.01 6.51 3.16
CA ALA A 29 -3.56 5.61 4.22
C ALA A 29 -2.79 6.37 5.30
N ILE A 30 -1.88 7.24 4.90
CA ILE A 30 -1.09 8.05 5.84
C ILE A 30 -2.01 9.00 6.62
N ALA A 31 -2.99 9.61 5.96
CA ALA A 31 -3.94 10.52 6.59
C ALA A 31 -4.76 9.83 7.68
N GLU A 32 -5.10 8.54 7.50
CA GLU A 32 -5.86 7.75 8.47
C GLU A 32 -4.98 6.98 9.46
N SER A 33 -3.66 7.15 9.38
CA SER A 33 -2.71 6.54 10.31
C SER A 33 -2.49 7.42 11.54
N ALA A 34 -1.69 6.92 12.48
CA ALA A 34 -1.25 7.71 13.63
C ALA A 34 -0.17 8.75 13.25
N PHE A 35 0.25 8.79 11.99
CA PHE A 35 1.33 9.65 11.52
C PHE A 35 0.93 10.54 10.33
N PRO A 36 -0.23 11.25 10.41
CA PRO A 36 -0.71 12.02 9.25
C PRO A 36 0.25 13.14 8.83
N GLN A 37 1.09 13.61 9.71
CA GLN A 37 2.09 14.64 9.42
C GLN A 37 3.10 14.22 8.36
N LEU A 38 3.30 12.91 8.13
CA LEU A 38 4.24 12.43 7.12
C LEU A 38 3.86 12.85 5.70
N ALA A 39 2.58 13.07 5.44
CA ALA A 39 2.11 13.52 4.13
C ALA A 39 2.03 15.05 4.01
N THR A 40 1.97 15.78 5.14
CA THR A 40 1.69 17.23 5.15
C THR A 40 2.87 18.08 5.62
N SER A 41 3.86 17.49 6.30
CA SER A 41 5.02 18.23 6.78
C SER A 41 5.99 18.55 5.63
N GLY A 42 6.91 19.46 5.87
CA GLY A 42 7.96 19.80 4.90
C GLY A 42 9.08 18.77 4.80
N ARG A 43 9.09 17.74 5.66
CA ARG A 43 10.09 16.68 5.60
C ARG A 43 9.89 15.83 4.35
N ALA A 44 10.98 15.47 3.67
CA ALA A 44 10.92 14.57 2.51
C ALA A 44 10.64 13.14 2.98
N VAL A 45 9.55 12.55 2.49
CA VAL A 45 9.13 11.18 2.80
C VAL A 45 8.89 10.44 1.49
N GLU A 46 9.45 9.23 1.34
CA GLU A 46 9.33 8.47 0.10
C GLU A 46 8.79 7.06 0.32
N ILE A 47 7.93 6.63 -0.60
CA ILE A 47 7.47 5.26 -0.77
C ILE A 47 7.79 4.83 -2.20
N SER A 48 8.32 3.62 -2.38
CA SER A 48 8.50 3.03 -3.71
C SER A 48 7.42 1.99 -3.96
N VAL A 49 6.76 2.08 -5.11
CA VAL A 49 5.72 1.12 -5.49
C VAL A 49 6.09 0.51 -6.84
N LEU A 50 6.18 -0.82 -6.88
CA LEU A 50 6.45 -1.57 -8.09
C LEU A 50 5.18 -2.32 -8.49
N LEU A 51 4.68 -2.03 -9.69
CA LEU A 51 3.54 -2.73 -10.29
C LEU A 51 4.11 -3.71 -11.31
N THR A 52 4.08 -5.01 -10.99
CA THR A 52 4.77 -6.02 -11.80
C THR A 52 3.92 -7.28 -11.97
N GLY A 53 4.52 -8.34 -12.46
CA GLY A 53 3.84 -9.61 -12.73
C GLY A 53 4.02 -10.63 -11.62
N ASP A 54 3.21 -11.68 -11.69
CA ASP A 54 3.18 -12.74 -10.67
C ASP A 54 4.52 -13.47 -10.55
N ALA A 55 5.24 -13.65 -11.66
CA ALA A 55 6.53 -14.35 -11.65
C ALA A 55 7.57 -13.61 -10.80
N GLU A 56 7.67 -12.30 -10.95
CA GLU A 56 8.61 -11.50 -10.15
C GLU A 56 8.21 -11.47 -8.69
N VAL A 57 6.91 -11.35 -8.39
CA VAL A 57 6.42 -11.38 -7.01
C VAL A 57 6.70 -12.75 -6.39
N ARG A 58 6.49 -13.84 -7.13
CA ARG A 58 6.82 -15.19 -6.65
C ARG A 58 8.31 -15.30 -6.29
N ASP A 59 9.19 -14.76 -7.14
CA ASP A 59 10.63 -14.83 -6.90
C ASP A 59 11.03 -14.00 -5.68
N LEU A 60 10.46 -12.81 -5.51
CA LEU A 60 10.70 -11.97 -4.34
C LEU A 60 10.14 -12.61 -3.06
N ASN A 61 8.97 -13.23 -3.15
CA ASN A 61 8.35 -13.93 -2.02
C ASN A 61 9.20 -15.13 -1.59
N ALA A 62 9.78 -15.85 -2.55
CA ALA A 62 10.70 -16.96 -2.28
C ALA A 62 11.99 -16.48 -1.61
N GLU A 63 12.57 -15.39 -2.13
CA GLU A 63 13.84 -14.87 -1.64
C GLU A 63 13.73 -14.30 -0.22
N TYR A 64 12.67 -13.51 0.05
CA TYR A 64 12.55 -12.76 1.31
C TYR A 64 11.63 -13.40 2.34
N ARG A 65 10.73 -14.31 1.95
CA ARG A 65 9.77 -14.96 2.85
C ARG A 65 9.79 -16.49 2.80
N GLY A 66 10.59 -17.08 1.91
CA GLY A 66 10.69 -18.52 1.76
C GLY A 66 9.46 -19.20 1.16
N LYS A 67 8.58 -18.43 0.51
CA LYS A 67 7.34 -18.95 -0.10
C LYS A 67 7.44 -18.88 -1.62
N HIS A 68 7.47 -20.03 -2.29
CA HIS A 68 7.61 -20.14 -3.75
C HIS A 68 6.28 -20.00 -4.48
N GLN A 69 5.51 -18.95 -4.15
CA GLN A 69 4.21 -18.70 -4.79
C GLN A 69 3.97 -17.19 -4.87
N PRO A 70 3.20 -16.73 -5.88
CA PRO A 70 2.84 -15.32 -5.94
C PRO A 70 1.83 -14.98 -4.84
N THR A 71 1.81 -13.72 -4.45
CA THR A 71 0.81 -13.14 -3.57
C THR A 71 0.32 -11.84 -4.20
N ASN A 72 -0.72 -11.23 -3.65
CA ASN A 72 -1.27 -9.99 -4.22
C ASN A 72 -0.36 -8.79 -3.99
N VAL A 73 0.14 -8.62 -2.78
CA VAL A 73 0.98 -7.48 -2.40
C VAL A 73 2.07 -7.94 -1.44
N LEU A 74 3.28 -7.40 -1.65
CA LEU A 74 4.38 -7.50 -0.70
C LEU A 74 4.71 -6.09 -0.21
N SER A 75 5.00 -5.96 1.08
CA SER A 75 5.46 -4.70 1.66
C SER A 75 6.71 -4.94 2.50
N PHE A 76 7.70 -4.07 2.32
CA PHE A 76 9.00 -4.16 2.99
C PHE A 76 9.27 -2.87 3.74
N PRO A 77 8.88 -2.79 5.04
CA PRO A 77 9.11 -1.59 5.84
C PRO A 77 10.60 -1.31 6.04
N MET A 78 10.99 -0.05 5.94
CA MET A 78 12.38 0.40 6.15
C MET A 78 12.50 1.36 7.33
N ALA A 79 11.40 1.98 7.77
CA ALA A 79 11.39 2.94 8.86
C ALA A 79 10.98 2.29 10.18
N GLY A 80 11.67 2.63 11.26
CA GLY A 80 11.30 2.20 12.61
C GLY A 80 10.35 3.19 13.27
N PRO A 81 9.78 2.82 14.44
CA PRO A 81 8.84 3.69 15.18
C PRO A 81 9.37 5.09 15.50
N GLU A 82 10.66 5.19 15.81
CA GLU A 82 11.29 6.49 16.12
C GLU A 82 11.33 7.39 14.89
N ASP A 83 11.62 6.81 13.71
CA ASP A 83 11.66 7.56 12.46
C ASP A 83 10.28 8.13 12.12
N LEU A 84 9.23 7.35 12.36
CA LEU A 84 7.85 7.74 12.07
C LEU A 84 7.37 8.89 12.97
N ARG A 85 7.90 8.98 14.18
CA ARG A 85 7.52 10.01 15.15
C ARG A 85 8.30 11.30 15.01
N GLU A 86 9.38 11.29 14.24
CA GLU A 86 10.22 12.47 14.06
C GLU A 86 9.47 13.56 13.30
N THR A 87 9.33 14.73 13.91
CA THR A 87 8.58 15.85 13.33
C THR A 87 9.47 16.99 12.84
N ASN A 88 10.79 16.92 13.07
CA ASN A 88 11.71 17.95 12.64
C ASN A 88 11.86 17.91 11.10
N ILE A 89 11.48 18.99 10.43
CA ILE A 89 11.57 19.07 8.96
C ILE A 89 13.01 19.05 8.45
N ALA A 90 13.98 19.35 9.31
CA ALA A 90 15.40 19.29 8.98
C ALA A 90 15.98 17.88 9.13
N ALA A 91 15.19 16.91 9.60
CA ALA A 91 15.62 15.51 9.70
C ALA A 91 15.90 14.97 8.29
N PRO A 92 16.77 13.96 8.15
CA PRO A 92 17.06 13.34 6.87
C PRO A 92 15.80 12.81 6.19
N GLU A 93 15.85 12.65 4.85
CA GLU A 93 14.78 12.03 4.09
C GLU A 93 14.37 10.68 4.71
N LEU A 94 13.08 10.45 4.82
CA LEU A 94 12.54 9.22 5.39
C LEU A 94 12.08 8.28 4.28
N LEU A 95 12.72 7.12 4.17
CA LEU A 95 12.28 6.05 3.28
C LEU A 95 11.35 5.13 4.07
N LEU A 96 10.06 5.13 3.73
CA LEU A 96 9.08 4.29 4.43
C LEU A 96 9.22 2.83 4.04
N GLY A 97 9.53 2.55 2.77
CA GLY A 97 9.73 1.21 2.29
C GLY A 97 9.19 0.98 0.88
N ASP A 98 9.06 -0.30 0.53
CA ASP A 98 8.64 -0.73 -0.80
C ASP A 98 7.34 -1.50 -0.75
N ILE A 99 6.49 -1.27 -1.75
CA ILE A 99 5.23 -2.00 -1.95
C ILE A 99 5.27 -2.58 -3.36
N ILE A 100 4.94 -3.87 -3.50
CA ILE A 100 5.01 -4.57 -4.78
C ILE A 100 3.69 -5.30 -5.01
N LEU A 101 3.04 -5.04 -6.16
CA LEU A 101 1.77 -5.65 -6.55
C LEU A 101 1.96 -6.61 -7.72
N ALA A 102 1.29 -7.78 -7.65
CA ALA A 102 1.29 -8.80 -8.68
C ALA A 102 0.03 -8.67 -9.55
N ARG A 103 0.19 -8.36 -10.84
CA ARG A 103 -0.92 -8.09 -11.76
C ARG A 103 -1.94 -9.22 -11.84
N GLY A 104 -1.49 -10.46 -12.08
CA GLY A 104 -2.39 -11.59 -12.28
C GLY A 104 -3.20 -11.91 -11.05
N VAL A 105 -2.55 -11.92 -9.87
CA VAL A 105 -3.24 -12.18 -8.60
C VAL A 105 -4.24 -11.07 -8.30
N CYS A 106 -3.85 -9.81 -8.51
CA CYS A 106 -4.75 -8.66 -8.30
C CYS A 106 -5.97 -8.73 -9.21
N GLU A 107 -5.77 -9.07 -10.49
CA GLU A 107 -6.86 -9.18 -11.46
C GLU A 107 -7.83 -10.29 -11.10
N ALA A 108 -7.32 -11.46 -10.71
CA ALA A 108 -8.15 -12.60 -10.30
C ALA A 108 -8.96 -12.26 -9.05
N GLU A 109 -8.35 -11.63 -8.06
CA GLU A 109 -9.02 -11.23 -6.83
C GLU A 109 -10.11 -10.17 -7.08
N ALA A 110 -9.81 -9.20 -7.94
CA ALA A 110 -10.79 -8.17 -8.30
C ALA A 110 -12.02 -8.80 -8.96
N ARG A 111 -11.80 -9.76 -9.85
CA ARG A 111 -12.88 -10.52 -10.49
C ARG A 111 -13.71 -11.28 -9.48
N ASP A 112 -13.06 -11.99 -8.55
CA ASP A 112 -13.75 -12.78 -7.52
C ASP A 112 -14.58 -11.89 -6.58
N LYS A 113 -14.10 -10.69 -6.30
CA LYS A 113 -14.80 -9.72 -5.43
C LYS A 113 -15.80 -8.85 -6.19
N ASP A 114 -15.86 -8.97 -7.50
CA ASP A 114 -16.71 -8.15 -8.37
C ASP A 114 -16.44 -6.64 -8.18
N VAL A 115 -15.15 -6.29 -8.15
CA VAL A 115 -14.70 -4.89 -8.09
C VAL A 115 -13.75 -4.62 -9.26
N SER A 116 -13.49 -3.35 -9.56
CA SER A 116 -12.55 -3.00 -10.61
C SER A 116 -11.12 -3.30 -10.17
N LEU A 117 -10.23 -3.50 -11.15
CA LEU A 117 -8.80 -3.66 -10.86
C LEU A 117 -8.25 -2.42 -10.16
N GLU A 118 -8.70 -1.22 -10.57
CA GLU A 118 -8.29 0.04 -9.98
C GLU A 118 -8.65 0.10 -8.49
N ASP A 119 -9.88 -0.25 -8.14
CA ASP A 119 -10.33 -0.23 -6.75
C ASP A 119 -9.58 -1.26 -5.90
N HIS A 120 -9.35 -2.45 -6.46
CA HIS A 120 -8.61 -3.48 -5.74
C HIS A 120 -7.14 -3.10 -5.55
N ALA A 121 -6.51 -2.56 -6.59
CA ALA A 121 -5.14 -2.08 -6.49
C ALA A 121 -5.01 -0.95 -5.46
N ALA A 122 -5.95 -0.02 -5.43
CA ALA A 122 -5.98 1.04 -4.42
C ALA A 122 -6.07 0.46 -3.01
N HIS A 123 -6.93 -0.54 -2.80
CA HIS A 123 -7.03 -1.24 -1.52
C HIS A 123 -5.70 -1.85 -1.10
N LEU A 124 -5.01 -2.53 -2.03
CA LEU A 124 -3.73 -3.17 -1.72
C LEU A 124 -2.62 -2.14 -1.43
N VAL A 125 -2.62 -1.00 -2.10
CA VAL A 125 -1.68 0.09 -1.81
C VAL A 125 -1.96 0.69 -0.43
N VAL A 126 -3.22 0.91 -0.08
CA VAL A 126 -3.61 1.37 1.26
C VAL A 126 -3.10 0.38 2.31
N HIS A 127 -3.39 -0.90 2.11
CA HIS A 127 -2.98 -1.99 3.01
C HIS A 127 -1.45 -2.03 3.18
N GLY A 128 -0.73 -2.02 2.06
CA GLY A 128 0.73 -2.04 2.08
C GLY A 128 1.32 -0.81 2.75
N THR A 129 0.75 0.37 2.51
CA THR A 129 1.20 1.61 3.15
C THR A 129 1.03 1.54 4.67
N LEU A 130 -0.09 1.02 5.14
CA LEU A 130 -0.30 0.84 6.58
C LEU A 130 0.72 -0.13 7.18
N HIS A 131 1.06 -1.21 6.47
CA HIS A 131 2.14 -2.11 6.91
C HIS A 131 3.49 -1.38 7.03
N LEU A 132 3.81 -0.49 6.08
CA LEU A 132 5.03 0.31 6.15
C LEU A 132 5.05 1.21 7.39
N LEU A 133 3.89 1.60 7.88
CA LEU A 133 3.73 2.43 9.08
C LEU A 133 3.66 1.61 10.38
N GLY A 134 3.85 0.30 10.29
CA GLY A 134 3.91 -0.57 11.46
C GLY A 134 2.63 -1.28 11.83
N TYR A 135 1.54 -1.08 11.07
CA TYR A 135 0.28 -1.81 11.31
C TYR A 135 0.43 -3.26 10.86
N ASP A 136 -0.16 -4.18 11.60
CA ASP A 136 -0.03 -5.61 11.31
C ASP A 136 -1.26 -6.36 11.84
N HIS A 137 -1.27 -7.68 11.60
CA HIS A 137 -2.36 -8.59 11.99
C HIS A 137 -1.94 -9.54 13.10
N HIS A 138 -1.07 -9.12 14.02
CA HIS A 138 -0.54 -9.99 15.09
C HIS A 138 -1.60 -10.40 16.11
N SER A 139 -2.64 -9.59 16.30
CA SER A 139 -3.76 -9.87 17.21
C SER A 139 -5.06 -9.48 16.54
N GLU A 140 -6.19 -9.92 17.13
CA GLU A 140 -7.51 -9.50 16.64
C GLU A 140 -7.70 -7.99 16.77
N GLU A 141 -7.17 -7.38 17.84
CA GLU A 141 -7.24 -5.94 18.05
C GLU A 141 -6.43 -5.18 16.99
N ASP A 142 -5.23 -5.66 16.68
CA ASP A 142 -4.37 -5.04 15.67
C ASP A 142 -5.01 -5.15 14.28
N ALA A 143 -5.57 -6.33 13.96
CA ALA A 143 -6.26 -6.54 12.70
C ALA A 143 -7.49 -5.64 12.58
N ALA A 144 -8.29 -5.51 13.63
CA ALA A 144 -9.46 -4.65 13.64
C ALA A 144 -9.10 -3.17 13.48
N ASP A 145 -8.06 -2.71 14.16
CA ASP A 145 -7.58 -1.34 14.03
C ASP A 145 -7.12 -1.04 12.61
N MET A 146 -6.35 -1.94 12.03
CA MET A 146 -5.87 -1.80 10.67
C MET A 146 -7.01 -1.77 9.66
N GLU A 147 -8.01 -2.66 9.80
CA GLU A 147 -9.17 -2.68 8.91
C GLU A 147 -9.99 -1.40 8.97
N VAL A 148 -10.20 -0.84 10.16
CA VAL A 148 -10.92 0.44 10.32
C VAL A 148 -10.18 1.54 9.56
N ARG A 149 -8.87 1.60 9.65
CA ARG A 149 -8.07 2.60 8.95
C ARG A 149 -8.09 2.40 7.44
N GLU A 150 -8.04 1.16 6.98
CA GLU A 150 -8.19 0.83 5.55
C GLU A 150 -9.53 1.31 5.01
N VAL A 151 -10.61 1.01 5.70
CA VAL A 151 -11.96 1.40 5.29
C VAL A 151 -12.08 2.92 5.21
N ARG A 152 -11.58 3.63 6.21
CA ARG A 152 -11.62 5.10 6.22
C ARG A 152 -10.78 5.70 5.09
N ALA A 153 -9.61 5.14 4.82
CA ALA A 153 -8.77 5.59 3.72
C ALA A 153 -9.48 5.37 2.38
N LEU A 154 -10.09 4.22 2.18
CA LEU A 154 -10.83 3.91 0.96
C LEU A 154 -12.07 4.80 0.79
N GLN A 155 -12.74 5.16 1.88
CA GLN A 155 -13.85 6.12 1.83
C GLN A 155 -13.41 7.48 1.32
N ARG A 156 -12.21 7.93 1.66
CA ARG A 156 -11.64 9.17 1.11
C ARG A 156 -11.47 9.11 -0.41
N LEU A 157 -11.32 7.92 -0.94
CA LEU A 157 -11.13 7.68 -2.39
C LEU A 157 -12.45 7.38 -3.11
N GLY A 158 -13.56 7.33 -2.37
CA GLY A 158 -14.85 6.97 -2.94
C GLY A 158 -15.00 5.47 -3.20
N ILE A 159 -14.22 4.63 -2.53
CA ILE A 159 -14.21 3.17 -2.71
C ILE A 159 -14.99 2.52 -1.57
N ALA A 160 -15.89 1.59 -1.90
CA ALA A 160 -16.70 0.88 -0.93
C ALA A 160 -15.86 -0.02 -0.02
N ASN A 161 -16.37 -0.27 1.19
CA ASN A 161 -15.72 -1.13 2.18
C ASN A 161 -15.50 -2.54 1.61
N PRO A 162 -14.23 -2.99 1.43
CA PRO A 162 -13.94 -4.30 0.84
C PRO A 162 -14.26 -5.48 1.78
N TYR A 163 -14.49 -5.20 3.06
CA TYR A 163 -14.78 -6.21 4.08
C TYR A 163 -16.27 -6.39 4.32
N GLU A 164 -17.11 -5.55 3.70
CA GLU A 164 -18.54 -5.61 3.83
C GLU A 164 -19.09 -6.63 2.83
N GLU A 165 -19.83 -7.63 3.33
CA GLU A 165 -20.47 -8.61 2.45
C GLU A 165 -21.58 -7.92 1.65
N ALA A 166 -21.68 -8.27 0.37
CA ALA A 166 -22.76 -7.81 -0.47
C ALA A 166 -24.07 -8.43 0.04
N ALA A 167 -24.99 -7.57 0.43
CA ALA A 167 -26.31 -8.01 0.93
C ALA A 167 -27.14 -8.59 -0.20
#